data_6aa72acfc5c101782f237fdd88bd50c6
#
_entry.id   6aa72acfc5c101782f237fdd88bd50c6
#
_cell.length_a   1.000
_cell.length_b   1.000
_cell.length_c   1.000
_cell.angle_alpha   90.00
_cell.angle_beta   90.00
_cell.angle_gamma   90.00
#
_symmetry.space_group_name_H-M   'P 1'
#
loop_
_entity.id
_entity.type
_entity.pdbx_description
1 polymer ?
#
loop_
_entity_poly.entity_id
_entity_poly.type
_entity_poly.pdbx_seq_one_letter_code
_entity_poly.pdbx_strand_id
1 'polypeptide(L)'
;MAKPKKMTAMEKVNMVHRLFPLFKFISGKWFIGQKEIKNIDAFLLQGRVGAMFDNAQRMIEFKDTFRLAYGDPTGDWPEMPIVTEAKKIIKEGEDKNLPPIPAFIDHKKLQIIHYLLEPNNEYFIIVYGVGGSGKSTLMNVIRQIFEGDTAAITLKELGEGFRLASAIDKRLIYSTEIDADRITDTNIKKYVSKEPLQVNPKNEKPYDSRFQASFIFNCNTPPSINLSDSGLLRRIVYYRMNTKIPEDQRDPTMNSKIWTNDELMAIVVKALKTDIKHLYDDFEKDTRRGLIERDTVYRYKDENTYQGYRFACQNEGFKPYNRENWEAVRRLLKEWGVIKDKEDSAKKENASSIWKNFEEGSNG
;
A
#
# COMPACT_ATOMS: atom_id res chain seq x y z
N MET A 1 -17.70 30.09 33.47
CA MET A 1 -17.42 28.70 33.12
C MET A 1 -17.01 28.65 31.67
N ALA A 2 -15.79 28.19 31.33
CA ALA A 2 -15.34 28.05 29.94
C ALA A 2 -16.20 26.99 29.27
N LYS A 3 -16.67 27.26 28.02
CA LYS A 3 -17.37 26.25 27.21
C LYS A 3 -16.47 25.04 27.06
N PRO A 4 -16.96 23.80 27.25
CA PRO A 4 -16.16 22.61 27.06
C PRO A 4 -15.58 22.61 25.64
N LYS A 5 -14.27 22.40 25.54
CA LYS A 5 -13.56 22.33 24.25
C LYS A 5 -14.18 21.21 23.41
N LYS A 6 -14.64 21.53 22.20
CA LYS A 6 -15.24 20.57 21.29
C LYS A 6 -14.14 19.57 20.86
N MET A 7 -14.34 18.28 21.13
CA MET A 7 -13.40 17.23 20.74
C MET A 7 -13.29 17.13 19.23
N THR A 8 -12.09 16.90 18.74
CA THR A 8 -11.84 16.56 17.33
C THR A 8 -12.39 15.15 17.03
N ALA A 9 -12.56 14.83 15.74
CA ALA A 9 -12.99 13.50 15.32
C ALA A 9 -12.04 12.39 15.84
N MET A 10 -10.73 12.63 15.77
CA MET A 10 -9.72 11.68 16.26
C MET A 10 -9.75 11.51 17.78
N GLU A 11 -9.92 12.59 18.55
CA GLU A 11 -10.08 12.49 20.01
C GLU A 11 -11.31 11.68 20.39
N LYS A 12 -12.42 11.80 19.62
CA LYS A 12 -13.64 10.99 19.83
C LYS A 12 -13.40 9.52 19.49
N VAL A 13 -12.73 9.20 18.39
CA VAL A 13 -12.36 7.83 17.99
C VAL A 13 -11.49 7.19 19.07
N ASN A 14 -10.44 7.87 19.52
CA ASN A 14 -9.55 7.39 20.58
C ASN A 14 -10.30 7.17 21.91
N MET A 15 -11.29 8.01 22.21
CA MET A 15 -12.15 7.81 23.37
C MET A 15 -12.98 6.53 23.25
N VAL A 16 -13.57 6.28 22.09
CA VAL A 16 -14.35 5.05 21.84
C VAL A 16 -13.47 3.81 21.99
N HIS A 17 -12.29 3.79 21.37
CA HIS A 17 -11.34 2.68 21.51
C HIS A 17 -10.91 2.44 22.97
N ARG A 18 -10.76 3.50 23.76
CA ARG A 18 -10.43 3.40 25.19
C ARG A 18 -11.58 2.83 26.02
N LEU A 19 -12.81 3.24 25.72
CA LEU A 19 -14.00 2.79 26.46
C LEU A 19 -14.45 1.38 26.07
N PHE A 20 -14.20 0.97 24.84
CA PHE A 20 -14.66 -0.29 24.27
C PHE A 20 -13.53 -1.10 23.59
N PRO A 21 -12.47 -1.46 24.32
CA PRO A 21 -11.32 -2.15 23.72
C PRO A 21 -11.65 -3.55 23.19
N LEU A 22 -12.78 -4.12 23.60
CA LEU A 22 -13.23 -5.46 23.18
C LEU A 22 -14.19 -5.43 21.99
N PHE A 23 -14.58 -4.23 21.52
CA PHE A 23 -15.42 -4.10 20.33
C PHE A 23 -14.62 -4.35 19.07
N LYS A 24 -15.19 -5.13 18.17
CA LYS A 24 -14.61 -5.39 16.84
C LYS A 24 -15.70 -5.33 15.79
N PHE A 25 -15.38 -4.73 14.64
CA PHE A 25 -16.20 -4.79 13.44
C PHE A 25 -15.51 -5.69 12.42
N ILE A 26 -16.13 -6.80 12.07
CA ILE A 26 -15.53 -7.86 11.27
C ILE A 26 -16.54 -8.33 10.25
N SER A 27 -16.19 -8.27 8.97
CA SER A 27 -17.03 -8.76 7.85
C SER A 27 -18.49 -8.24 7.89
N GLY A 28 -18.64 -6.93 8.15
CA GLY A 28 -19.96 -6.30 8.22
C GLY A 28 -20.74 -6.55 9.51
N LYS A 29 -20.12 -7.13 10.53
CA LYS A 29 -20.78 -7.49 11.79
C LYS A 29 -20.03 -6.91 13.00
N TRP A 30 -20.79 -6.56 14.03
CA TRP A 30 -20.26 -6.08 15.30
C TRP A 30 -20.08 -7.21 16.30
N PHE A 31 -18.97 -7.22 17.01
CA PHE A 31 -18.67 -8.19 18.06
C PHE A 31 -18.19 -7.52 19.34
N ILE A 32 -18.53 -8.12 20.48
CA ILE A 32 -17.86 -7.90 21.78
C ILE A 32 -17.14 -9.17 22.15
N GLY A 33 -15.81 -9.17 22.13
CA GLY A 33 -15.04 -10.38 22.25
C GLY A 33 -15.41 -11.37 21.14
N GLN A 34 -16.08 -12.47 21.49
CA GLN A 34 -16.54 -13.49 20.54
C GLN A 34 -18.06 -13.44 20.25
N LYS A 35 -18.80 -12.53 20.89
CA LYS A 35 -20.25 -12.47 20.76
C LYS A 35 -20.67 -11.49 19.67
N GLU A 36 -21.34 -11.98 18.63
CA GLU A 36 -21.95 -11.13 17.61
C GLU A 36 -23.06 -10.25 18.17
N ILE A 37 -23.05 -8.98 17.82
CA ILE A 37 -24.10 -8.02 18.14
C ILE A 37 -24.96 -7.84 16.89
N LYS A 38 -26.11 -8.51 16.88
CA LYS A 38 -27.04 -8.50 15.73
C LYS A 38 -27.70 -7.14 15.51
N ASN A 39 -27.88 -6.36 16.56
CA ASN A 39 -28.46 -5.03 16.49
C ASN A 39 -27.67 -4.08 17.38
N ILE A 40 -26.77 -3.30 16.77
CA ILE A 40 -25.93 -2.34 17.49
C ILE A 40 -26.76 -1.25 18.16
N ASP A 41 -27.86 -0.84 17.55
CA ASP A 41 -28.74 0.19 18.09
C ASP A 41 -29.42 -0.29 19.38
N ALA A 42 -29.97 -1.50 19.37
CA ALA A 42 -30.56 -2.11 20.56
C ALA A 42 -29.50 -2.35 21.66
N PHE A 43 -28.28 -2.76 21.26
CA PHE A 43 -27.18 -2.93 22.23
C PHE A 43 -26.76 -1.62 22.90
N LEU A 44 -26.62 -0.54 22.13
CA LEU A 44 -26.28 0.77 22.65
C LEU A 44 -27.40 1.37 23.54
N LEU A 45 -28.66 1.01 23.28
CA LEU A 45 -29.82 1.47 24.04
C LEU A 45 -30.07 0.69 25.33
N GLN A 46 -29.79 -0.61 25.37
CA GLN A 46 -30.16 -1.50 26.49
C GLN A 46 -29.11 -1.69 27.56
N GLY A 47 -27.89 -1.22 27.35
CA GLY A 47 -26.79 -1.48 28.30
C GLY A 47 -26.41 -0.28 29.16
N ARG A 48 -25.35 -0.49 29.98
CA ARG A 48 -24.69 0.60 30.72
C ARG A 48 -24.26 1.78 29.84
N VAL A 49 -24.15 1.55 28.52
CA VAL A 49 -23.82 2.57 27.53
C VAL A 49 -24.98 3.58 27.41
N GLY A 50 -26.23 3.13 27.37
CA GLY A 50 -27.39 4.02 27.34
C GLY A 50 -27.46 4.94 28.56
N ALA A 51 -27.03 4.46 29.75
CA ALA A 51 -26.97 5.27 30.95
C ALA A 51 -25.87 6.35 30.97
N MET A 52 -24.92 6.28 30.04
CA MET A 52 -23.86 7.29 29.89
C MET A 52 -24.28 8.51 29.03
N PHE A 53 -25.44 8.47 28.41
CA PHE A 53 -25.93 9.55 27.54
C PHE A 53 -27.25 10.12 28.05
N ASP A 54 -27.20 11.40 28.38
CA ASP A 54 -28.32 12.15 28.96
C ASP A 54 -29.35 12.59 27.94
N ASN A 55 -29.08 12.43 26.64
CA ASN A 55 -30.03 12.78 25.59
C ASN A 55 -29.78 12.05 24.26
N ALA A 56 -30.82 12.03 23.40
CA ALA A 56 -30.79 11.38 22.11
C ALA A 56 -29.71 11.94 21.15
N GLN A 57 -29.40 13.24 21.24
CA GLN A 57 -28.40 13.87 20.39
C GLN A 57 -26.99 13.34 20.66
N ARG A 58 -26.62 13.19 21.92
CA ARG A 58 -25.32 12.60 22.30
C ARG A 58 -25.22 11.14 21.90
N MET A 59 -26.34 10.41 21.93
CA MET A 59 -26.41 9.04 21.45
C MET A 59 -26.14 8.96 19.93
N ILE A 60 -26.72 9.87 19.15
CA ILE A 60 -26.48 9.97 17.68
C ILE A 60 -25.01 10.28 17.41
N GLU A 61 -24.44 11.26 18.09
CA GLU A 61 -23.02 11.62 17.96
C GLU A 61 -22.09 10.46 18.36
N PHE A 62 -22.49 9.66 19.35
CA PHE A 62 -21.74 8.47 19.73
C PHE A 62 -21.81 7.37 18.66
N LYS A 63 -22.99 7.12 18.07
CA LYS A 63 -23.15 6.17 16.97
C LYS A 63 -22.29 6.53 15.77
N ASP A 64 -22.29 7.79 15.39
CA ASP A 64 -21.48 8.29 14.27
C ASP A 64 -19.99 8.15 14.60
N THR A 65 -19.58 8.46 15.82
CA THR A 65 -18.21 8.26 16.29
C THR A 65 -17.82 6.79 16.33
N PHE A 66 -18.75 5.92 16.72
CA PHE A 66 -18.56 4.47 16.76
C PHE A 66 -18.38 3.89 15.34
N ARG A 67 -19.16 4.36 14.36
CA ARG A 67 -18.99 4.04 12.96
C ARG A 67 -17.63 4.52 12.43
N LEU A 68 -17.21 5.72 12.79
CA LEU A 68 -15.89 6.24 12.47
C LEU A 68 -14.75 5.38 13.04
N ALA A 69 -14.93 4.85 14.26
CA ALA A 69 -13.92 4.07 14.93
C ALA A 69 -13.81 2.62 14.43
N TYR A 70 -14.94 2.01 14.06
CA TYR A 70 -15.04 0.58 13.78
C TYR A 70 -15.56 0.24 12.37
N GLY A 71 -15.83 1.24 11.54
CA GLY A 71 -16.39 1.07 10.20
C GLY A 71 -17.92 1.05 10.14
N ASP A 72 -18.47 1.15 8.94
CA ASP A 72 -19.91 1.06 8.67
C ASP A 72 -20.34 -0.40 8.56
N PRO A 73 -21.49 -0.80 9.14
CA PRO A 73 -22.08 -2.13 8.93
C PRO A 73 -22.32 -2.51 7.47
N THR A 74 -22.40 -1.55 6.56
CA THR A 74 -22.50 -1.78 5.11
C THR A 74 -21.19 -2.27 4.48
N GLY A 75 -20.09 -2.24 5.22
CA GLY A 75 -18.76 -2.66 4.75
C GLY A 75 -17.91 -1.55 4.14
N ASP A 76 -18.47 -0.35 3.99
CA ASP A 76 -17.72 0.81 3.53
C ASP A 76 -17.02 1.49 4.70
N TRP A 77 -15.73 1.71 4.54
CA TRP A 77 -14.98 2.52 5.49
C TRP A 77 -15.37 3.99 5.32
N PRO A 78 -15.64 4.72 6.42
CA PRO A 78 -15.86 6.15 6.31
C PRO A 78 -14.63 6.82 5.69
N GLU A 79 -14.85 7.84 4.88
CA GLU A 79 -13.75 8.60 4.31
C GLU A 79 -12.83 9.16 5.40
N MET A 80 -11.53 9.19 5.16
CA MET A 80 -10.57 9.73 6.13
C MET A 80 -10.86 11.22 6.38
N PRO A 81 -10.82 11.68 7.65
CA PRO A 81 -11.10 13.09 7.97
C PRO A 81 -10.24 14.08 7.18
N ILE A 82 -8.96 13.75 6.96
CA ILE A 82 -8.06 14.59 6.16
C ILE A 82 -8.50 14.67 4.69
N VAL A 83 -9.05 13.59 4.12
CA VAL A 83 -9.56 13.54 2.74
C VAL A 83 -10.83 14.35 2.62
N THR A 84 -11.76 14.21 3.56
CA THR A 84 -13.01 14.98 3.61
C THR A 84 -12.73 16.48 3.68
N GLU A 85 -11.81 16.91 4.54
CA GLU A 85 -11.44 18.31 4.67
C GLU A 85 -10.70 18.81 3.41
N ALA A 86 -9.81 18.01 2.84
CA ALA A 86 -9.13 18.37 1.59
C ALA A 86 -10.12 18.54 0.42
N LYS A 87 -11.11 17.68 0.28
CA LYS A 87 -12.17 17.81 -0.73
C LYS A 87 -12.98 19.08 -0.54
N LYS A 88 -13.26 19.46 0.70
CA LYS A 88 -13.94 20.72 1.03
C LYS A 88 -13.09 21.92 0.60
N ILE A 89 -11.81 21.97 0.98
CA ILE A 89 -10.86 23.01 0.58
C ILE A 89 -10.80 23.15 -0.95
N ILE A 90 -10.73 22.02 -1.66
CA ILE A 90 -10.70 22.01 -3.14
C ILE A 90 -12.00 22.61 -3.71
N LYS A 91 -13.16 22.25 -3.16
CA LYS A 91 -14.47 22.72 -3.60
C LYS A 91 -14.65 24.22 -3.35
N GLU A 92 -14.16 24.73 -2.23
CA GLU A 92 -14.25 26.12 -1.83
C GLU A 92 -13.17 27.01 -2.48
N GLY A 93 -12.17 26.41 -3.13
CA GLY A 93 -11.07 27.13 -3.79
C GLY A 93 -10.08 27.76 -2.81
N GLU A 94 -10.02 27.26 -1.58
CA GLU A 94 -9.18 27.78 -0.49
C GLU A 94 -7.76 27.19 -0.47
N ASP A 95 -7.44 26.30 -1.39
CA ASP A 95 -6.14 25.63 -1.47
C ASP A 95 -4.93 26.58 -1.66
N LYS A 96 -5.17 27.78 -2.18
CA LYS A 96 -4.15 28.84 -2.26
C LYS A 96 -3.69 29.40 -0.91
N ASN A 97 -4.43 29.14 0.17
CA ASN A 97 -4.08 29.54 1.53
C ASN A 97 -3.17 28.51 2.22
N LEU A 98 -2.97 27.35 1.60
CA LEU A 98 -2.07 26.28 2.13
C LEU A 98 -0.59 26.60 1.83
N PRO A 99 0.33 26.10 2.67
CA PRO A 99 1.75 26.25 2.41
C PRO A 99 2.15 25.52 1.11
N PRO A 100 3.27 25.91 0.47
CA PRO A 100 3.79 25.19 -0.66
C PRO A 100 4.19 23.77 -0.25
N ILE A 101 3.92 22.79 -1.12
CA ILE A 101 4.36 21.41 -0.86
C ILE A 101 5.89 21.32 -0.97
N PRO A 102 6.53 20.42 -0.21
CA PRO A 102 7.97 20.21 -0.27
C PRO A 102 8.43 19.82 -1.68
N ALA A 103 9.53 20.41 -2.13
CA ALA A 103 10.06 20.21 -3.49
C ALA A 103 10.39 18.74 -3.82
N PHE A 104 10.68 17.90 -2.82
CA PHE A 104 10.93 16.48 -3.03
C PHE A 104 9.66 15.67 -3.33
N ILE A 105 8.47 16.21 -3.11
CA ILE A 105 7.19 15.59 -3.47
C ILE A 105 6.87 15.94 -4.93
N ASP A 106 7.34 15.11 -5.84
CA ASP A 106 7.07 15.22 -7.29
C ASP A 106 5.72 14.60 -7.70
N HIS A 107 5.39 14.71 -8.98
CA HIS A 107 4.14 14.21 -9.54
C HIS A 107 3.90 12.72 -9.26
N LYS A 108 4.91 11.85 -9.43
CA LYS A 108 4.78 10.41 -9.17
C LYS A 108 4.48 10.11 -7.69
N LYS A 109 5.08 10.85 -6.78
CA LYS A 109 4.81 10.69 -5.34
C LYS A 109 3.40 11.16 -4.98
N LEU A 110 2.92 12.22 -5.62
CA LEU A 110 1.52 12.66 -5.48
C LEU A 110 0.54 11.62 -6.00
N GLN A 111 0.82 10.98 -7.14
CA GLN A 111 0.00 9.88 -7.65
C GLN A 111 -0.07 8.70 -6.66
N ILE A 112 1.06 8.31 -6.07
CA ILE A 112 1.11 7.25 -5.04
C ILE A 112 0.27 7.65 -3.82
N ILE A 113 0.44 8.88 -3.31
CA ILE A 113 -0.33 9.36 -2.16
C ILE A 113 -1.81 9.36 -2.48
N HIS A 114 -2.23 9.92 -3.62
CA HIS A 114 -3.64 9.90 -4.05
C HIS A 114 -4.18 8.47 -4.10
N TYR A 115 -3.46 7.58 -4.78
CA TYR A 115 -3.86 6.18 -4.90
C TYR A 115 -4.05 5.48 -3.55
N LEU A 116 -3.15 5.71 -2.59
CA LEU A 116 -3.26 5.11 -1.26
C LEU A 116 -4.46 5.66 -0.46
N LEU A 117 -4.93 6.87 -0.75
CA LEU A 117 -6.09 7.48 -0.13
C LEU A 117 -7.43 6.97 -0.71
N GLU A 118 -7.41 6.36 -1.90
CA GLU A 118 -8.60 5.78 -2.52
C GLU A 118 -9.03 4.49 -1.80
N PRO A 119 -10.33 4.30 -1.53
CA PRO A 119 -10.82 3.14 -0.77
C PRO A 119 -10.76 1.82 -1.56
N ASN A 120 -10.79 1.86 -2.88
CA ASN A 120 -10.91 0.70 -3.76
C ASN A 120 -9.66 0.46 -4.61
N ASN A 121 -8.50 0.52 -3.99
CA ASN A 121 -7.25 0.26 -4.69
C ASN A 121 -7.02 -1.25 -4.92
N GLU A 122 -6.40 -1.57 -6.06
CA GLU A 122 -6.15 -2.95 -6.52
C GLU A 122 -4.66 -3.27 -6.65
N TYR A 123 -3.77 -2.33 -6.30
CA TYR A 123 -2.33 -2.49 -6.42
C TYR A 123 -1.63 -2.54 -5.08
N PHE A 124 -0.58 -3.34 -5.07
CA PHE A 124 0.41 -3.40 -4.02
C PHE A 124 1.62 -2.56 -4.45
N ILE A 125 1.87 -1.48 -3.75
CA ILE A 125 2.92 -0.52 -4.12
C ILE A 125 4.26 -0.93 -3.50
N ILE A 126 5.30 -1.01 -4.30
CA ILE A 126 6.67 -1.25 -3.84
C ILE A 126 7.57 -0.10 -4.29
N VAL A 127 8.06 0.67 -3.34
CA VAL A 127 9.05 1.73 -3.58
C VAL A 127 10.45 1.14 -3.41
N TYR A 128 11.28 1.17 -4.46
CA TYR A 128 12.61 0.59 -4.39
C TYR A 128 13.69 1.51 -4.98
N GLY A 129 14.96 1.22 -4.67
CA GLY A 129 16.09 1.94 -5.24
C GLY A 129 17.21 2.19 -4.24
N VAL A 130 18.20 2.97 -4.65
CA VAL A 130 19.44 3.16 -3.91
C VAL A 130 19.24 3.79 -2.54
N GLY A 131 20.13 3.49 -1.61
CA GLY A 131 20.17 4.16 -0.30
C GLY A 131 20.38 5.67 -0.46
N GLY A 132 19.68 6.46 0.36
CA GLY A 132 19.78 7.94 0.32
C GLY A 132 19.00 8.61 -0.82
N SER A 133 18.03 7.90 -1.44
CA SER A 133 17.14 8.48 -2.47
C SER A 133 15.86 9.11 -1.92
N GLY A 134 15.64 9.14 -0.60
CA GLY A 134 14.47 9.76 0.02
C GLY A 134 13.26 8.82 0.22
N LYS A 135 13.42 7.50 0.04
CA LYS A 135 12.36 6.51 0.28
C LYS A 135 11.77 6.62 1.68
N SER A 136 12.64 6.65 2.70
CA SER A 136 12.22 6.74 4.11
C SER A 136 11.50 8.04 4.42
N THR A 137 11.89 9.14 3.77
CA THR A 137 11.23 10.45 3.89
C THR A 137 9.81 10.39 3.31
N LEU A 138 9.65 9.79 2.12
CA LEU A 138 8.33 9.56 1.53
C LEU A 138 7.43 8.71 2.44
N MET A 139 7.98 7.61 2.97
CA MET A 139 7.24 6.74 3.89
C MET A 139 6.84 7.47 5.17
N ASN A 140 7.69 8.38 5.68
CA ASN A 140 7.37 9.20 6.86
C ASN A 140 6.18 10.14 6.59
N VAL A 141 6.13 10.81 5.44
CA VAL A 141 5.00 11.66 5.03
C VAL A 141 3.72 10.82 4.93
N ILE A 142 3.75 9.73 4.17
CA ILE A 142 2.58 8.87 3.97
C ILE A 142 2.06 8.36 5.31
N ARG A 143 2.94 7.88 6.18
CA ARG A 143 2.56 7.37 7.49
C ARG A 143 1.88 8.42 8.37
N GLN A 144 2.30 9.68 8.32
CA GLN A 144 1.68 10.76 9.07
C GLN A 144 0.33 11.20 8.47
N ILE A 145 0.15 11.14 7.16
CA ILE A 145 -1.17 11.34 6.53
C ILE A 145 -2.18 10.31 7.05
N PHE A 146 -1.74 9.05 7.29
CA PHE A 146 -2.57 7.97 7.81
C PHE A 146 -2.45 7.80 9.35
N GLU A 147 -2.08 8.82 10.08
CA GLU A 147 -1.82 8.75 11.52
C GLU A 147 -2.95 8.07 12.29
N GLY A 148 -2.59 7.06 13.10
CA GLY A 148 -3.55 6.24 13.86
C GLY A 148 -4.14 5.06 13.09
N ASP A 149 -4.12 5.09 11.75
CA ASP A 149 -4.71 4.08 10.88
C ASP A 149 -3.66 3.24 10.13
N THR A 150 -2.48 3.08 10.72
CA THR A 150 -1.37 2.35 10.10
C THR A 150 -0.98 1.09 10.86
N ALA A 151 -0.51 0.06 10.13
CA ALA A 151 0.18 -1.09 10.70
C ALA A 151 1.51 -1.33 10.00
N ALA A 152 2.58 -1.52 10.78
CA ALA A 152 3.88 -1.92 10.27
C ALA A 152 3.93 -3.46 10.21
N ILE A 153 3.93 -4.02 9.01
CA ILE A 153 3.96 -5.47 8.78
C ILE A 153 4.91 -5.75 7.63
N THR A 154 5.86 -6.66 7.83
CA THR A 154 6.77 -7.09 6.78
C THR A 154 6.08 -8.04 5.80
N LEU A 155 6.63 -8.20 4.58
CA LEU A 155 6.10 -9.15 3.59
C LEU A 155 6.06 -10.59 4.12
N LYS A 156 7.03 -10.98 4.93
CA LYS A 156 7.06 -12.30 5.59
C LYS A 156 5.90 -12.46 6.56
N GLU A 157 5.67 -11.45 7.40
CA GLU A 157 4.59 -11.45 8.40
C GLU A 157 3.20 -11.42 7.78
N LEU A 158 3.05 -10.93 6.54
CA LEU A 158 1.77 -11.03 5.80
C LEU A 158 1.31 -12.49 5.61
N GLY A 159 2.22 -13.45 5.64
CA GLY A 159 1.88 -14.88 5.65
C GLY A 159 1.41 -15.41 7.01
N GLU A 160 1.56 -14.64 8.08
CA GLU A 160 1.28 -15.07 9.45
C GLU A 160 -0.07 -14.54 9.93
N GLY A 161 -1.08 -15.39 10.02
CA GLY A 161 -2.46 -15.01 10.34
C GLY A 161 -2.65 -14.23 11.63
N PHE A 162 -1.77 -14.39 12.65
CA PHE A 162 -1.88 -13.65 13.90
C PHE A 162 -1.42 -12.18 13.79
N ARG A 163 -0.45 -11.89 12.91
CA ARG A 163 0.00 -10.51 12.63
C ARG A 163 -1.08 -9.73 11.91
N LEU A 164 -1.81 -10.41 11.04
CA LEU A 164 -2.92 -9.81 10.30
C LEU A 164 -4.04 -9.33 11.22
N ALA A 165 -4.27 -10.00 12.35
CA ALA A 165 -5.29 -9.59 13.32
C ALA A 165 -5.08 -8.18 13.86
N SER A 166 -3.82 -7.73 13.99
CA SER A 166 -3.49 -6.37 14.46
C SER A 166 -3.65 -5.29 13.38
N ALA A 167 -3.88 -5.68 12.14
CA ALA A 167 -3.94 -4.77 10.99
C ALA A 167 -5.30 -4.75 10.29
N ILE A 168 -6.25 -5.56 10.78
CA ILE A 168 -7.56 -5.74 10.12
C ILE A 168 -8.38 -4.45 10.07
N ASP A 169 -8.19 -3.58 11.06
CA ASP A 169 -8.84 -2.29 11.22
C ASP A 169 -7.99 -1.11 10.71
N LYS A 170 -6.89 -1.37 10.01
CA LYS A 170 -5.98 -0.34 9.51
C LYS A 170 -6.20 -0.03 8.04
N ARG A 171 -6.02 1.25 7.68
CA ARG A 171 -6.16 1.75 6.31
C ARG A 171 -4.87 1.66 5.51
N LEU A 172 -3.73 1.63 6.20
CA LEU A 172 -2.43 1.51 5.57
C LEU A 172 -1.60 0.42 6.23
N ILE A 173 -1.18 -0.56 5.44
CA ILE A 173 -0.16 -1.52 5.81
C ILE A 173 1.13 -1.13 5.11
N TYR A 174 2.20 -0.97 5.88
CA TYR A 174 3.49 -0.54 5.36
C TYR A 174 4.64 -1.34 5.98
N SER A 175 5.77 -1.38 5.27
CA SER A 175 7.07 -1.78 5.82
C SER A 175 8.14 -0.84 5.32
N THR A 176 9.11 -0.51 6.18
CA THR A 176 10.24 0.36 5.87
C THR A 176 11.47 -0.40 5.40
N GLU A 177 11.48 -1.72 5.58
CA GLU A 177 12.52 -2.61 5.08
C GLU A 177 11.86 -3.93 4.69
N ILE A 178 12.00 -4.31 3.44
CA ILE A 178 11.71 -5.65 2.98
C ILE A 178 13.06 -6.35 2.90
N ASP A 179 13.26 -7.36 3.74
CA ASP A 179 14.29 -8.34 3.46
C ASP A 179 14.01 -8.95 2.09
N ALA A 180 15.07 -9.09 1.30
CA ALA A 180 15.03 -9.43 -0.11
C ALA A 180 14.43 -10.83 -0.42
N ASP A 181 13.48 -11.25 0.39
CA ASP A 181 12.82 -12.54 0.28
C ASP A 181 11.79 -12.57 -0.86
N ARG A 182 11.46 -13.78 -1.24
CA ARG A 182 10.47 -14.05 -2.28
C ARG A 182 9.07 -13.71 -1.79
N ILE A 183 8.35 -12.93 -2.57
CA ILE A 183 6.91 -12.76 -2.36
C ILE A 183 6.21 -14.07 -2.71
N THR A 184 5.57 -14.70 -1.73
CA THR A 184 4.76 -15.89 -1.96
C THR A 184 3.36 -15.50 -2.42
N ASP A 185 2.96 -16.03 -3.55
CA ASP A 185 1.88 -15.58 -4.44
C ASP A 185 0.47 -15.55 -3.83
N THR A 186 0.20 -16.42 -2.86
CA THR A 186 -1.19 -16.74 -2.50
C THR A 186 -1.88 -15.63 -1.71
N ASN A 187 -1.14 -14.91 -0.87
CA ASN A 187 -1.75 -13.97 0.06
C ASN A 187 -1.91 -12.56 -0.52
N ILE A 188 -0.95 -12.07 -1.31
CA ILE A 188 -1.03 -10.73 -1.91
C ILE A 188 -2.27 -10.59 -2.79
N LYS A 189 -2.58 -11.59 -3.61
CA LYS A 189 -3.78 -11.57 -4.45
C LYS A 189 -5.03 -11.37 -3.61
N LYS A 190 -5.18 -12.12 -2.52
CA LYS A 190 -6.32 -12.04 -1.61
C LYS A 190 -6.41 -10.70 -0.90
N TYR A 191 -5.27 -10.15 -0.45
CA TYR A 191 -5.24 -8.84 0.21
C TYR A 191 -5.70 -7.73 -0.72
N VAL A 192 -5.14 -7.68 -1.92
CA VAL A 192 -5.43 -6.64 -2.91
C VAL A 192 -6.84 -6.80 -3.50
N SER A 193 -7.29 -8.04 -3.73
CA SER A 193 -8.66 -8.31 -4.20
C SER A 193 -9.71 -8.19 -3.08
N LYS A 194 -9.28 -7.87 -1.84
CA LYS A 194 -10.18 -7.76 -0.67
C LYS A 194 -11.04 -9.01 -0.46
N GLU A 195 -10.48 -10.17 -0.81
CA GLU A 195 -11.11 -11.46 -0.57
C GLU A 195 -11.14 -11.81 0.92
N PRO A 196 -12.14 -12.59 1.38
CA PRO A 196 -12.16 -13.07 2.76
C PRO A 196 -10.90 -13.88 3.08
N LEU A 197 -10.31 -13.59 4.22
CA LEU A 197 -9.13 -14.26 4.76
C LEU A 197 -9.41 -14.74 6.17
N GLN A 198 -8.90 -15.92 6.48
CA GLN A 198 -8.92 -16.41 7.85
C GLN A 198 -7.86 -15.67 8.69
N VAL A 199 -8.32 -14.97 9.69
CA VAL A 199 -7.51 -14.27 10.67
C VAL A 199 -7.45 -15.09 11.95
N ASN A 200 -6.25 -15.34 12.45
CA ASN A 200 -6.00 -16.15 13.63
C ASN A 200 -5.41 -15.29 14.75
N PRO A 201 -6.22 -14.57 15.54
CA PRO A 201 -5.70 -13.81 16.67
C PRO A 201 -5.13 -14.72 17.74
N LYS A 202 -4.12 -14.24 18.47
CA LYS A 202 -3.53 -15.00 19.57
C LYS A 202 -4.55 -15.18 20.68
N ASN A 203 -4.77 -16.42 21.11
CA ASN A 203 -5.72 -16.80 22.18
C ASN A 203 -7.22 -16.54 21.86
N GLU A 204 -7.57 -16.34 20.60
CA GLU A 204 -8.96 -16.21 20.14
C GLU A 204 -9.28 -17.24 19.07
N LYS A 205 -10.58 -17.46 18.80
CA LYS A 205 -10.98 -18.34 17.68
C LYS A 205 -10.69 -17.66 16.36
N PRO A 206 -10.23 -18.40 15.34
CA PRO A 206 -10.10 -17.91 13.98
C PRO A 206 -11.44 -17.36 13.47
N TYR A 207 -11.37 -16.30 12.65
CA TYR A 207 -12.51 -15.73 11.98
C TYR A 207 -12.14 -15.25 10.57
N ASP A 208 -13.13 -15.20 9.67
CA ASP A 208 -12.94 -14.66 8.34
C ASP A 208 -13.13 -13.14 8.35
N SER A 209 -12.24 -12.43 7.69
CA SER A 209 -12.34 -10.99 7.52
C SER A 209 -11.78 -10.54 6.17
N ARG A 210 -12.01 -9.27 5.81
CA ARG A 210 -11.48 -8.64 4.61
C ARG A 210 -10.60 -7.47 4.98
N PHE A 211 -9.43 -7.36 4.34
CA PHE A 211 -8.60 -6.19 4.46
C PHE A 211 -9.14 -5.06 3.58
N GLN A 212 -9.29 -3.88 4.17
CA GLN A 212 -9.60 -2.66 3.44
C GLN A 212 -8.36 -1.78 3.23
N ALA A 213 -7.21 -2.21 3.77
CA ALA A 213 -6.00 -1.44 3.73
C ALA A 213 -5.42 -1.29 2.33
N SER A 214 -4.77 -0.16 2.11
CA SER A 214 -3.78 0.05 1.05
C SER A 214 -2.43 -0.51 1.50
N PHE A 215 -1.61 -0.94 0.55
CA PHE A 215 -0.31 -1.54 0.84
C PHE A 215 0.81 -0.74 0.20
N ILE A 216 1.81 -0.34 0.99
CA ILE A 216 3.04 0.27 0.51
C ILE A 216 4.26 -0.27 1.24
N PHE A 217 5.24 -0.73 0.49
CA PHE A 217 6.49 -1.27 1.02
C PHE A 217 7.68 -0.56 0.41
N ASN A 218 8.76 -0.44 1.16
CA ASN A 218 10.00 0.04 0.59
C ASN A 218 11.14 -0.98 0.76
N CYS A 219 12.08 -0.96 -0.17
CA CYS A 219 13.28 -1.80 -0.17
C CYS A 219 14.42 -1.13 -0.96
N ASN A 220 15.63 -1.60 -0.76
CA ASN A 220 16.75 -1.21 -1.62
C ASN A 220 16.79 -2.05 -2.89
N THR A 221 16.49 -3.35 -2.77
CA THR A 221 16.42 -4.30 -3.88
C THR A 221 15.01 -4.88 -3.93
N PRO A 222 14.35 -4.92 -5.11
CA PRO A 222 13.02 -5.47 -5.22
C PRO A 222 12.99 -6.96 -4.81
N PRO A 223 11.90 -7.42 -4.17
CA PRO A 223 11.74 -8.83 -3.83
C PRO A 223 11.59 -9.68 -5.10
N SER A 224 12.00 -10.95 -5.02
CA SER A 224 11.81 -11.91 -6.11
C SER A 224 10.32 -12.26 -6.25
N ILE A 225 9.80 -12.24 -7.46
CA ILE A 225 8.41 -12.56 -7.80
C ILE A 225 8.38 -13.63 -8.88
N ASN A 226 7.36 -14.49 -8.84
CA ASN A 226 7.14 -15.47 -9.89
C ASN A 226 6.51 -14.81 -11.12
N LEU A 227 7.31 -14.57 -12.16
CA LEU A 227 6.85 -13.94 -13.40
C LEU A 227 5.87 -14.80 -14.22
N SER A 228 5.72 -16.10 -13.92
CA SER A 228 4.70 -16.91 -14.58
C SER A 228 3.28 -16.68 -14.04
N ASP A 229 3.13 -15.91 -12.95
CA ASP A 229 1.85 -15.62 -12.34
C ASP A 229 1.29 -14.26 -12.80
N SER A 230 0.58 -14.26 -13.92
CA SER A 230 -0.06 -13.05 -14.48
C SER A 230 -1.05 -12.38 -13.52
N GLY A 231 -1.69 -13.17 -12.64
CA GLY A 231 -2.62 -12.64 -11.63
C GLY A 231 -1.91 -11.80 -10.55
N LEU A 232 -0.66 -12.14 -10.23
CA LEU A 232 0.16 -11.35 -9.31
C LEU A 232 0.76 -10.13 -10.02
N LEU A 233 1.29 -10.31 -11.24
CA LEU A 233 1.96 -9.24 -11.97
C LEU A 233 1.08 -7.99 -12.15
N ARG A 234 -0.20 -8.18 -12.48
CA ARG A 234 -1.15 -7.07 -12.68
C ARG A 234 -1.53 -6.32 -11.40
N ARG A 235 -1.15 -6.84 -10.22
CA ARG A 235 -1.49 -6.27 -8.91
C ARG A 235 -0.33 -5.58 -8.21
N ILE A 236 0.85 -5.57 -8.81
CA ILE A 236 2.04 -4.96 -8.24
C ILE A 236 2.45 -3.78 -9.09
N VAL A 237 2.68 -2.65 -8.43
CA VAL A 237 3.25 -1.45 -9.02
C VAL A 237 4.56 -1.15 -8.30
N TYR A 238 5.63 -1.05 -9.07
CA TYR A 238 6.92 -0.61 -8.57
C TYR A 238 7.15 0.87 -8.87
N TYR A 239 7.67 1.58 -7.89
CA TYR A 239 8.20 2.93 -8.06
C TYR A 239 9.69 2.94 -7.75
N ARG A 240 10.50 3.26 -8.75
CA ARG A 240 11.95 3.29 -8.62
C ARG A 240 12.44 4.67 -8.22
N MET A 241 13.12 4.76 -7.07
CA MET A 241 13.79 5.96 -6.59
C MET A 241 15.30 5.75 -6.66
N ASN A 242 15.89 5.99 -7.83
CA ASN A 242 17.30 5.64 -8.10
C ASN A 242 18.28 6.82 -8.06
N THR A 243 17.77 8.04 -7.87
CA THR A 243 18.62 9.23 -7.75
C THR A 243 19.02 9.41 -6.29
N LYS A 244 20.31 9.25 -6.02
CA LYS A 244 20.89 9.53 -4.70
C LYS A 244 20.88 11.02 -4.45
N ILE A 245 20.32 11.47 -3.34
CA ILE A 245 20.37 12.87 -2.93
C ILE A 245 21.84 13.18 -2.57
N PRO A 246 22.46 14.23 -3.15
CA PRO A 246 23.81 14.65 -2.79
C PRO A 246 23.95 14.90 -1.27
N GLU A 247 25.10 14.61 -0.71
CA GLU A 247 25.30 14.69 0.75
C GLU A 247 25.13 16.10 1.30
N ASP A 248 25.55 17.10 0.55
CA ASP A 248 25.38 18.52 0.84
C ASP A 248 23.92 19.01 0.79
N GLN A 249 23.04 18.25 0.14
CA GLN A 249 21.60 18.55 0.04
C GLN A 249 20.75 17.68 0.97
N ARG A 250 21.37 16.79 1.74
CA ARG A 250 20.64 15.92 2.66
C ARG A 250 20.34 16.64 3.96
N ASP A 251 19.06 16.68 4.29
CA ASP A 251 18.63 17.03 5.64
C ASP A 251 18.38 15.74 6.44
N PRO A 252 19.25 15.40 7.41
CA PRO A 252 19.09 14.19 8.21
C PRO A 252 17.81 14.19 9.07
N THR A 253 17.22 15.36 9.31
CA THR A 253 16.02 15.50 10.15
C THR A 253 14.75 15.10 9.40
N MET A 254 14.77 15.08 8.06
CA MET A 254 13.58 14.83 7.23
C MET A 254 12.93 13.46 7.48
N ASN A 255 13.71 12.44 7.84
CA ASN A 255 13.17 11.10 8.12
C ASN A 255 12.38 11.04 9.44
N SER A 256 12.67 11.93 10.37
CA SER A 256 12.00 12.05 11.68
C SER A 256 11.17 13.32 11.80
N LYS A 257 11.06 14.12 10.73
CA LYS A 257 10.28 15.35 10.74
C LYS A 257 8.83 15.05 11.10
N ILE A 258 8.32 15.79 12.07
CA ILE A 258 6.88 15.86 12.35
C ILE A 258 6.30 16.98 11.47
N TRP A 259 5.47 16.60 10.52
CA TRP A 259 4.81 17.51 9.60
C TRP A 259 3.64 18.20 10.28
N THR A 260 3.44 19.47 10.04
CA THR A 260 2.26 20.17 10.53
C THR A 260 1.01 19.73 9.77
N ASN A 261 -0.16 19.92 10.39
CA ASN A 261 -1.44 19.60 9.73
C ASN A 261 -1.60 20.34 8.40
N ASP A 262 -1.17 21.61 8.32
CA ASP A 262 -1.28 22.41 7.10
C ASP A 262 -0.33 21.89 6.00
N GLU A 263 0.89 21.46 6.35
CA GLU A 263 1.81 20.85 5.41
C GLU A 263 1.26 19.53 4.86
N LEU A 264 0.73 18.66 5.73
CA LEU A 264 0.09 17.41 5.31
C LEU A 264 -1.17 17.67 4.47
N MET A 265 -1.99 18.65 4.86
CA MET A 265 -3.17 19.07 4.12
C MET A 265 -2.81 19.57 2.72
N ALA A 266 -1.76 20.40 2.59
CA ALA A 266 -1.27 20.86 1.30
C ALA A 266 -0.88 19.70 0.37
N ILE A 267 -0.18 18.69 0.92
CA ILE A 267 0.21 17.49 0.18
C ILE A 267 -1.04 16.70 -0.25
N VAL A 268 -1.99 16.47 0.64
CA VAL A 268 -3.22 15.72 0.35
C VAL A 268 -4.08 16.42 -0.69
N VAL A 269 -4.30 17.73 -0.55
CA VAL A 269 -5.03 18.53 -1.54
C VAL A 269 -4.37 18.45 -2.92
N LYS A 270 -3.05 18.57 -2.98
CA LYS A 270 -2.31 18.47 -4.24
C LYS A 270 -2.37 17.05 -4.82
N ALA A 271 -2.30 16.03 -3.98
CA ALA A 271 -2.43 14.64 -4.39
C ALA A 271 -3.82 14.37 -4.99
N LEU A 272 -4.90 14.76 -4.31
CA LEU A 272 -6.28 14.59 -4.80
C LEU A 272 -6.58 15.33 -6.12
N LYS A 273 -5.81 16.38 -6.44
CA LYS A 273 -5.86 17.06 -7.74
C LYS A 273 -5.02 16.37 -8.82
N THR A 274 -4.21 15.38 -8.48
CA THR A 274 -3.33 14.67 -9.42
C THR A 274 -4.09 13.50 -10.02
N ASP A 275 -4.04 13.33 -11.34
CA ASP A 275 -4.72 12.22 -12.03
C ASP A 275 -4.01 10.88 -11.76
N ILE A 276 -4.80 9.85 -11.49
CA ILE A 276 -4.35 8.47 -11.24
C ILE A 276 -5.02 7.43 -12.17
N LYS A 277 -5.80 7.90 -13.17
CA LYS A 277 -6.54 6.99 -14.08
C LYS A 277 -5.63 6.00 -14.80
N HIS A 278 -4.41 6.42 -15.10
CA HIS A 278 -3.41 5.63 -15.80
C HIS A 278 -2.21 5.29 -14.90
N LEU A 279 -2.45 5.14 -13.59
CA LEU A 279 -1.36 4.90 -12.63
C LEU A 279 -0.44 3.76 -13.04
N TYR A 280 -0.99 2.63 -13.48
CA TYR A 280 -0.16 1.49 -13.89
C TYR A 280 0.74 1.85 -15.08
N ASP A 281 0.22 2.53 -16.08
CA ASP A 281 0.97 2.93 -17.29
C ASP A 281 2.08 3.92 -16.94
N ASP A 282 1.80 4.88 -16.04
CA ASP A 282 2.77 5.87 -15.58
C ASP A 282 3.95 5.23 -14.81
N PHE A 283 3.73 4.07 -14.20
CA PHE A 283 4.73 3.29 -13.48
C PHE A 283 5.17 2.02 -14.22
N GLU A 284 4.71 1.78 -15.44
CA GLU A 284 4.97 0.54 -16.18
C GLU A 284 6.46 0.24 -16.32
N LYS A 285 7.27 1.24 -16.70
CA LYS A 285 8.72 1.08 -16.87
C LYS A 285 9.39 0.67 -15.55
N ASP A 286 9.06 1.34 -14.46
CA ASP A 286 9.59 1.03 -13.12
C ASP A 286 9.12 -0.35 -12.66
N THR A 287 7.86 -0.69 -12.95
CA THR A 287 7.23 -1.97 -12.61
C THR A 287 7.90 -3.12 -13.36
N ARG A 288 8.01 -3.06 -14.67
CA ARG A 288 8.69 -4.09 -15.45
C ARG A 288 10.12 -4.31 -14.98
N ARG A 289 10.86 -3.22 -14.74
CA ARG A 289 12.23 -3.30 -14.22
C ARG A 289 12.29 -3.97 -12.86
N GLY A 290 11.47 -3.57 -11.90
CA GLY A 290 11.42 -4.16 -10.57
C GLY A 290 11.08 -5.66 -10.61
N LEU A 291 10.17 -6.05 -11.48
CA LEU A 291 9.77 -7.44 -11.66
C LEU A 291 10.91 -8.34 -12.15
N ILE A 292 11.73 -7.87 -13.11
CA ILE A 292 12.77 -8.69 -13.73
C ILE A 292 14.12 -8.64 -13.01
N GLU A 293 14.36 -7.67 -12.15
CA GLU A 293 15.68 -7.39 -11.57
C GLU A 293 16.32 -8.61 -10.87
N ARG A 294 15.51 -9.48 -10.27
CA ARG A 294 15.96 -10.71 -9.59
C ARG A 294 15.48 -12.00 -10.25
N ASP A 295 14.88 -11.90 -11.42
CA ASP A 295 14.37 -13.08 -12.13
C ASP A 295 15.50 -13.86 -12.79
N THR A 296 15.50 -15.19 -12.62
CA THR A 296 16.55 -16.05 -13.16
C THR A 296 16.47 -16.20 -14.68
N VAL A 297 15.28 -16.12 -15.28
CA VAL A 297 15.14 -16.16 -16.75
C VAL A 297 15.68 -14.87 -17.38
N TYR A 298 15.48 -13.74 -16.72
CA TYR A 298 16.09 -12.49 -17.14
C TYR A 298 17.62 -12.52 -16.97
N ARG A 299 18.11 -13.02 -15.83
CA ARG A 299 19.56 -13.17 -15.55
C ARG A 299 20.27 -13.98 -16.62
N TYR A 300 19.66 -15.08 -17.03
CA TYR A 300 20.19 -16.00 -18.05
C TYR A 300 19.42 -15.88 -19.37
N LYS A 301 19.06 -14.66 -19.76
CA LYS A 301 18.23 -14.37 -20.95
C LYS A 301 18.85 -14.85 -22.26
N ASP A 302 20.18 -14.97 -22.30
CA ASP A 302 20.94 -15.40 -23.46
C ASP A 302 20.93 -16.94 -23.64
N GLU A 303 20.53 -17.69 -22.60
CA GLU A 303 20.33 -19.14 -22.67
C GLU A 303 19.05 -19.48 -23.45
N ASN A 304 19.22 -19.93 -24.68
CA ASN A 304 18.10 -20.17 -25.61
C ASN A 304 17.44 -21.54 -25.42
N THR A 305 18.04 -22.45 -24.63
CA THR A 305 17.49 -23.76 -24.33
C THR A 305 17.19 -23.91 -22.86
N TYR A 306 16.15 -24.68 -22.54
CA TYR A 306 15.80 -24.96 -21.14
C TYR A 306 16.93 -25.71 -20.40
N GLN A 307 17.68 -26.57 -21.08
CA GLN A 307 18.81 -27.28 -20.47
C GLN A 307 19.95 -26.33 -20.12
N GLY A 308 20.32 -25.41 -21.04
CA GLY A 308 21.32 -24.38 -20.77
C GLY A 308 20.92 -23.48 -19.60
N TYR A 309 19.68 -23.00 -19.58
CA TYR A 309 19.13 -22.23 -18.48
C TYR A 309 19.21 -22.98 -17.13
N ARG A 310 18.79 -24.25 -17.09
CA ARG A 310 18.89 -25.06 -15.86
C ARG A 310 20.33 -25.21 -15.38
N PHE A 311 21.25 -25.48 -16.30
CA PHE A 311 22.67 -25.63 -16.00
C PHE A 311 23.25 -24.32 -15.44
N ALA A 312 22.94 -23.19 -16.05
CA ALA A 312 23.37 -21.88 -15.57
C ALA A 312 22.83 -21.58 -14.15
N CYS A 313 21.55 -21.83 -13.89
CA CYS A 313 20.97 -21.70 -12.55
C CYS A 313 21.68 -22.57 -11.52
N GLN A 314 21.91 -23.85 -11.84
CA GLN A 314 22.52 -24.81 -10.91
C GLN A 314 23.97 -24.44 -10.56
N ASN A 315 24.73 -23.95 -11.55
CA ASN A 315 26.12 -23.53 -11.33
C ASN A 315 26.24 -22.33 -10.37
N GLU A 316 25.24 -21.44 -10.36
CA GLU A 316 25.23 -20.29 -9.45
C GLU A 316 24.34 -20.48 -8.21
N GLY A 317 23.83 -21.70 -7.97
CA GLY A 317 23.05 -22.04 -6.79
C GLY A 317 21.60 -21.53 -6.81
N PHE A 318 21.08 -21.13 -7.97
CA PHE A 318 19.69 -20.73 -8.10
C PHE A 318 18.77 -21.93 -8.38
N LYS A 319 17.54 -21.84 -7.86
CA LYS A 319 16.50 -22.82 -8.21
C LYS A 319 15.88 -22.44 -9.55
N PRO A 320 16.00 -23.26 -10.60
CA PRO A 320 15.40 -22.97 -11.88
C PRO A 320 13.86 -23.10 -11.85
N TYR A 321 13.19 -22.37 -12.71
CA TYR A 321 11.79 -22.65 -13.05
C TYR A 321 11.64 -24.05 -13.65
N ASN A 322 10.45 -24.64 -13.58
CA ASN A 322 10.13 -25.79 -14.44
C ASN A 322 10.05 -25.32 -15.91
N ARG A 323 9.99 -26.26 -16.85
CA ARG A 323 10.04 -25.96 -18.27
C ARG A 323 8.86 -25.06 -18.73
N GLU A 324 7.66 -25.37 -18.28
CA GLU A 324 6.45 -24.62 -18.63
C GLU A 324 6.53 -23.15 -18.16
N ASN A 325 6.92 -22.94 -16.91
CA ASN A 325 7.08 -21.59 -16.36
C ASN A 325 8.25 -20.84 -17.04
N TRP A 326 9.34 -21.50 -17.36
CA TRP A 326 10.45 -20.90 -18.08
C TRP A 326 10.00 -20.42 -19.48
N GLU A 327 9.24 -21.25 -20.21
CA GLU A 327 8.68 -20.88 -21.52
C GLU A 327 7.71 -19.71 -21.39
N ALA A 328 6.86 -19.70 -20.37
CA ALA A 328 5.93 -18.61 -20.11
C ALA A 328 6.65 -17.29 -19.81
N VAL A 329 7.68 -17.32 -18.95
CA VAL A 329 8.46 -16.12 -18.60
C VAL A 329 9.27 -15.63 -19.83
N ARG A 330 9.87 -16.52 -20.61
CA ARG A 330 10.55 -16.12 -21.85
C ARG A 330 9.61 -15.45 -22.85
N ARG A 331 8.38 -15.94 -22.98
CA ARG A 331 7.36 -15.32 -23.83
C ARG A 331 7.05 -13.90 -23.34
N LEU A 332 6.82 -13.73 -22.04
CA LEU A 332 6.59 -12.44 -21.42
C LEU A 332 7.76 -11.46 -21.65
N LEU A 333 9.00 -11.92 -21.46
CA LEU A 333 10.18 -11.09 -21.69
C LEU A 333 10.36 -10.71 -23.17
N LYS A 334 9.92 -11.56 -24.13
CA LYS A 334 9.86 -11.22 -25.54
C LYS A 334 8.79 -10.17 -25.82
N GLU A 335 7.58 -10.33 -25.27
CA GLU A 335 6.51 -9.34 -25.38
C GLU A 335 6.93 -7.97 -24.82
N TRP A 336 7.75 -7.95 -23.79
CA TRP A 336 8.32 -6.72 -23.24
C TRP A 336 9.54 -6.20 -24.03
N GLY A 337 9.99 -6.91 -25.08
CA GLY A 337 11.14 -6.53 -25.88
C GLY A 337 12.51 -6.72 -25.21
N VAL A 338 12.54 -7.44 -24.06
CA VAL A 338 13.76 -7.71 -23.28
C VAL A 338 14.62 -8.79 -23.93
N ILE A 339 13.97 -9.80 -24.53
CA ILE A 339 14.61 -10.87 -25.31
C ILE A 339 14.25 -10.69 -26.78
N LYS A 340 15.23 -10.77 -27.68
CA LYS A 340 15.03 -10.73 -29.13
C LYS A 340 15.19 -12.13 -29.72
N ASP A 341 14.38 -12.47 -30.71
CA ASP A 341 14.60 -13.67 -31.50
C ASP A 341 15.78 -13.45 -32.43
N LYS A 342 16.59 -14.50 -32.70
CA LYS A 342 17.73 -14.41 -33.62
C LYS A 342 17.33 -14.02 -35.06
N GLU A 343 16.06 -14.22 -35.42
CA GLU A 343 15.53 -13.89 -36.76
C GLU A 343 15.11 -12.40 -36.91
N ASP A 344 14.84 -11.70 -35.81
CA ASP A 344 14.43 -10.30 -35.83
C ASP A 344 15.58 -9.30 -36.01
N SER A 345 16.81 -9.77 -36.02
CA SER A 345 17.97 -8.93 -36.36
C SER A 345 17.91 -8.33 -37.77
N ALA A 346 17.00 -8.85 -38.62
CA ALA A 346 16.80 -8.39 -40.00
C ALA A 346 15.62 -7.43 -40.22
N LYS A 347 14.73 -7.27 -39.21
CA LYS A 347 13.61 -6.31 -39.29
C LYS A 347 13.74 -5.27 -38.16
N LYS A 348 14.56 -4.28 -38.44
CA LYS A 348 14.72 -3.07 -37.62
C LYS A 348 13.51 -2.14 -37.72
N GLU A 349 13.21 -1.55 -36.58
CA GLU A 349 12.99 -0.11 -36.38
C GLU A 349 11.76 0.39 -35.63
N ASN A 350 10.84 -0.41 -35.07
CA ASN A 350 9.72 0.26 -34.37
C ASN A 350 9.36 -0.13 -32.92
N ALA A 351 10.03 -1.08 -32.31
CA ALA A 351 9.73 -1.45 -30.91
C ALA A 351 10.78 -0.99 -29.88
N SER A 352 11.79 -0.23 -30.32
CA SER A 352 13.02 -0.08 -29.52
C SER A 352 13.10 1.17 -28.63
N SER A 353 12.12 2.07 -28.63
CA SER A 353 12.30 3.35 -27.91
C SER A 353 12.19 3.23 -26.39
N ILE A 354 11.43 2.29 -25.87
CA ILE A 354 11.24 2.13 -24.41
C ILE A 354 12.47 1.46 -23.77
N TRP A 355 13.14 0.54 -24.48
CA TRP A 355 14.22 -0.27 -23.90
C TRP A 355 15.63 0.19 -24.27
N LYS A 356 15.84 0.99 -25.32
CA LYS A 356 17.15 1.62 -25.57
C LYS A 356 17.65 2.47 -24.41
N ASN A 357 16.75 3.12 -23.70
CA ASN A 357 17.07 3.89 -22.50
C ASN A 357 17.24 3.01 -21.23
N PHE A 358 17.03 1.68 -21.33
CA PHE A 358 17.14 0.78 -20.19
C PHE A 358 18.61 0.42 -19.90
N GLU A 359 19.42 0.30 -20.95
CA GLU A 359 20.86 -0.04 -20.83
C GLU A 359 21.74 1.20 -20.56
N GLU A 360 21.36 2.38 -21.09
CA GLU A 360 22.11 3.61 -20.91
C GLU A 360 21.98 4.24 -19.51
N GLY A 361 20.98 3.85 -18.72
CA GLY A 361 20.77 4.33 -17.33
C GLY A 361 21.50 3.52 -16.26
N SER A 362 22.36 2.56 -16.61
CA SER A 362 23.10 1.74 -15.65
C SER A 362 24.55 2.23 -15.40
N ASN A 363 25.01 3.24 -16.12
CA ASN A 363 26.36 3.80 -16.01
C ASN A 363 26.36 5.29 -15.59
N GLY A 364 25.54 5.64 -14.61
CA GLY A 364 25.57 6.97 -14.01
C GLY A 364 25.39 6.94 -12.52
#